data_f7b157eab64c0e55b404ab51787ad609
#
_entry.id   f7b157eab64c0e55b404ab51787ad609
#
_cell.length_a   1.000
_cell.length_b   1.000
_cell.length_c   1.000
_cell.angle_alpha   90.00
_cell.angle_beta   90.00
_cell.angle_gamma   90.00
#
_symmetry.space_group_name_H-M   'P 1'
#
loop_
_entity.id
_entity.type
_entity.pdbx_description
1 polymer ?
#
loop_
_entity_poly.entity_id
_entity_poly.type
_entity_poly.pdbx_seq_one_letter_code
_entity_poly.pdbx_strand_id
1 'polypeptide(L)'
;MIYKNKPSILRRTKKHTMPRITVAKGDGIGPEIMDATLDIIQAAGANLEIDEIQVGEKVYLSGNTSGISREAWDIIRTNKVFLKAPITTPQGGGYKSLNVSIRKMLGLYANVRPCSSMHPYVRTKHPVMDVVIIRENEEDLYAGIEHQQTDEVVQCLKLISRPGCEKIVRYAFEYARVYGRKKVTCFTKDNIMKQTDGLFHQVFDEIAAEYPQIENEHWIIDIGAAKLADTPEAFDVIVMPNLYGDVLSDVAAQIAGSVGLAGSANIGAECAMFEAIHGSAPRRAGQNVANPSGLLQGAILMLTHLGMNEIAEKVQNAWLRTMEDGIHTYDVYTEGVSKQKVSTSDFAKAVIANLGNKPEKLKAVSYNKEEAFNLPKITRKTSAKKDLMGVDLFVHWSGTNPDELAEKIKQLETSGAKLSMITNRGIKVWPEGFKETFCTDHWRCRFKPVSQEIMDKSEIVNLLGNALNQGVDTIKTENLYAFDGKSAFSLGQGQ
;
A
#
# COMPACT_ATOMS: atom_id res chain seq x y z
N MET A 1 54.70 22.66 -35.30
CA MET A 1 53.48 22.09 -35.91
C MET A 1 53.02 20.95 -35.06
N ILE A 2 51.99 21.15 -34.25
CA ILE A 2 51.45 20.13 -33.33
C ILE A 2 50.00 19.91 -33.80
N TYR A 3 49.76 18.72 -34.36
CA TYR A 3 48.42 18.29 -34.75
C TYR A 3 47.64 17.84 -33.49
N LYS A 4 46.61 18.60 -33.10
CA LYS A 4 45.62 18.17 -32.11
C LYS A 4 44.59 17.24 -32.77
N ASN A 5 44.67 15.94 -32.51
CA ASN A 5 43.58 15.00 -32.78
C ASN A 5 42.40 15.27 -31.86
N LYS A 6 41.26 15.67 -32.42
CA LYS A 6 39.96 15.69 -31.73
C LYS A 6 39.43 14.25 -31.70
N PRO A 7 38.96 13.71 -30.54
CA PRO A 7 38.28 12.45 -30.55
C PRO A 7 36.90 12.59 -31.19
N SER A 8 36.62 11.77 -32.18
CA SER A 8 35.32 11.61 -32.80
C SER A 8 34.34 11.08 -31.78
N ILE A 9 33.32 11.85 -31.43
CA ILE A 9 32.18 11.38 -30.64
C ILE A 9 31.35 10.46 -31.53
N LEU A 10 31.62 9.17 -31.45
CA LEU A 10 30.72 8.14 -31.93
C LEU A 10 29.39 8.24 -31.15
N ARG A 11 28.37 8.87 -31.77
CA ARG A 11 26.99 8.73 -31.36
C ARG A 11 26.67 7.24 -31.44
N ARG A 12 26.69 6.56 -30.27
CA ARG A 12 26.06 5.25 -30.11
C ARG A 12 24.57 5.45 -30.42
N THR A 13 24.14 5.08 -31.60
CA THR A 13 22.72 4.83 -31.89
C THR A 13 22.27 3.74 -30.92
N LYS A 14 21.47 4.09 -29.90
CA LYS A 14 20.74 3.12 -29.10
C LYS A 14 19.93 2.27 -30.11
N LYS A 15 20.28 1.01 -30.29
CA LYS A 15 19.39 0.04 -30.91
C LYS A 15 18.07 0.14 -30.13
N HIS A 16 17.00 0.58 -30.79
CA HIS A 16 15.65 0.47 -30.25
C HIS A 16 15.33 -1.02 -30.21
N THR A 17 15.70 -1.70 -29.12
CA THR A 17 15.13 -3.00 -28.79
C THR A 17 13.70 -2.73 -28.35
N MET A 18 12.73 -3.48 -28.86
CA MET A 18 11.34 -3.42 -28.44
C MET A 18 11.29 -3.64 -26.90
N PRO A 19 10.52 -2.82 -26.16
CA PRO A 19 10.35 -3.05 -24.73
C PRO A 19 9.77 -4.44 -24.49
N ARG A 20 10.34 -5.15 -23.52
CA ARG A 20 9.89 -6.48 -23.11
C ARG A 20 9.14 -6.38 -21.81
N ILE A 21 7.95 -6.99 -21.75
CA ILE A 21 7.11 -7.00 -20.57
C ILE A 21 6.70 -8.41 -20.19
N THR A 22 6.38 -8.61 -18.92
CA THR A 22 5.73 -9.83 -18.45
C THR A 22 4.22 -9.60 -18.37
N VAL A 23 3.42 -10.60 -18.75
CA VAL A 23 1.96 -10.56 -18.68
C VAL A 23 1.45 -11.76 -17.90
N ALA A 24 0.46 -11.54 -17.02
CA ALA A 24 -0.28 -12.63 -16.38
C ALA A 24 -1.79 -12.39 -16.49
N LYS A 25 -2.50 -13.36 -17.06
CA LYS A 25 -3.96 -13.31 -17.24
C LYS A 25 -4.73 -13.53 -15.94
N GLY A 26 -4.09 -14.00 -14.86
CA GLY A 26 -4.69 -14.13 -13.54
C GLY A 26 -5.88 -15.08 -13.50
N ASP A 27 -6.84 -14.75 -12.62
CA ASP A 27 -8.00 -15.59 -12.32
C ASP A 27 -9.34 -14.88 -12.66
N GLY A 28 -10.42 -15.63 -12.64
CA GLY A 28 -11.77 -15.12 -12.83
C GLY A 28 -11.99 -14.39 -14.15
N ILE A 29 -12.32 -13.09 -14.09
CA ILE A 29 -12.49 -12.23 -15.28
C ILE A 29 -11.16 -11.82 -15.92
N GLY A 30 -10.03 -12.17 -15.28
CA GLY A 30 -8.69 -11.75 -15.71
C GLY A 30 -8.37 -12.02 -17.16
N PRO A 31 -8.58 -13.24 -17.69
CA PRO A 31 -8.29 -13.54 -19.11
C PRO A 31 -9.03 -12.65 -20.09
N GLU A 32 -10.34 -12.43 -19.87
CA GLU A 32 -11.19 -11.61 -20.76
C GLU A 32 -10.72 -10.15 -20.83
N ILE A 33 -10.45 -9.54 -19.65
CA ILE A 33 -10.03 -8.13 -19.59
C ILE A 33 -8.58 -7.95 -20.04
N MET A 34 -7.72 -8.96 -19.88
CA MET A 34 -6.34 -8.93 -20.37
C MET A 34 -6.33 -8.98 -21.90
N ASP A 35 -7.05 -9.91 -22.51
CA ASP A 35 -7.14 -10.03 -23.97
C ASP A 35 -7.67 -8.71 -24.57
N ALA A 36 -8.77 -8.16 -24.03
CA ALA A 36 -9.31 -6.86 -24.44
C ALA A 36 -8.29 -5.72 -24.31
N THR A 37 -7.52 -5.71 -23.23
CA THR A 37 -6.48 -4.67 -22.98
C THR A 37 -5.33 -4.79 -23.99
N LEU A 38 -4.82 -6.00 -24.21
CA LEU A 38 -3.72 -6.25 -25.16
C LEU A 38 -4.14 -5.91 -26.59
N ASP A 39 -5.36 -6.29 -27.02
CA ASP A 39 -5.89 -5.94 -28.32
C ASP A 39 -5.91 -4.42 -28.56
N ILE A 40 -6.37 -3.65 -27.55
CA ILE A 40 -6.42 -2.18 -27.65
C ILE A 40 -5.01 -1.57 -27.78
N ILE A 41 -4.07 -1.95 -26.89
CA ILE A 41 -2.73 -1.34 -26.93
C ILE A 41 -1.94 -1.77 -28.17
N GLN A 42 -2.14 -2.99 -28.66
CA GLN A 42 -1.54 -3.47 -29.89
C GLN A 42 -2.11 -2.71 -31.12
N ALA A 43 -3.43 -2.54 -31.20
CA ALA A 43 -4.07 -1.76 -32.25
C ALA A 43 -3.64 -0.26 -32.23
N ALA A 44 -3.31 0.26 -31.05
CA ALA A 44 -2.77 1.61 -30.92
C ALA A 44 -1.32 1.75 -31.44
N GLY A 45 -0.62 0.63 -31.68
CA GLY A 45 0.75 0.57 -32.17
C GLY A 45 1.80 0.30 -31.08
N ALA A 46 1.43 -0.22 -29.92
CA ALA A 46 2.37 -0.63 -28.89
C ALA A 46 3.14 -1.88 -29.35
N ASN A 47 4.37 -1.68 -29.83
CA ASN A 47 5.27 -2.77 -30.19
C ASN A 47 5.98 -3.28 -28.93
N LEU A 48 5.45 -4.35 -28.32
CA LEU A 48 5.95 -4.94 -27.09
C LEU A 48 6.31 -6.42 -27.32
N GLU A 49 7.44 -6.87 -26.78
CA GLU A 49 7.71 -8.29 -26.61
C GLU A 49 7.04 -8.76 -25.31
N ILE A 50 6.22 -9.81 -25.39
CA ILE A 50 5.42 -10.27 -24.26
C ILE A 50 5.87 -11.66 -23.85
N ASP A 51 6.28 -11.82 -22.58
CA ASP A 51 6.46 -13.11 -21.93
C ASP A 51 5.23 -13.38 -21.03
N GLU A 52 4.39 -14.32 -21.46
CA GLU A 52 3.22 -14.72 -20.67
C GLU A 52 3.64 -15.71 -19.57
N ILE A 53 3.20 -15.46 -18.34
CA ILE A 53 3.40 -16.34 -17.17
C ILE A 53 2.07 -16.74 -16.57
N GLN A 54 2.06 -17.87 -15.88
CA GLN A 54 0.91 -18.31 -15.09
C GLN A 54 1.14 -18.00 -13.63
N VAL A 55 0.14 -17.37 -13.00
CA VAL A 55 0.10 -17.04 -11.58
C VAL A 55 -1.33 -17.18 -11.06
N GLY A 56 -1.48 -17.40 -9.73
CA GLY A 56 -2.77 -17.41 -9.08
C GLY A 56 -3.28 -18.78 -8.69
N GLU A 57 -4.59 -18.92 -8.58
CA GLU A 57 -5.28 -20.10 -8.04
C GLU A 57 -4.95 -21.39 -8.76
N LYS A 58 -4.87 -21.36 -10.09
CA LYS A 58 -4.54 -22.56 -10.90
C LYS A 58 -3.14 -23.11 -10.57
N VAL A 59 -2.16 -22.22 -10.40
CA VAL A 59 -0.78 -22.61 -10.05
C VAL A 59 -0.74 -23.16 -8.63
N TYR A 60 -1.48 -22.55 -7.71
CA TYR A 60 -1.61 -23.06 -6.34
C TYR A 60 -2.21 -24.47 -6.33
N LEU A 61 -3.34 -24.67 -7.00
CA LEU A 61 -4.04 -25.97 -7.07
C LEU A 61 -3.22 -27.08 -7.79
N SER A 62 -2.26 -26.71 -8.64
CA SER A 62 -1.33 -27.66 -9.26
C SER A 62 -0.23 -28.18 -8.33
N GLY A 63 -0.23 -27.75 -7.04
CA GLY A 63 0.71 -28.16 -6.01
C GLY A 63 1.82 -27.16 -5.71
N ASN A 64 1.87 -26.01 -6.40
CA ASN A 64 2.79 -24.94 -6.06
C ASN A 64 2.14 -23.96 -5.05
N THR A 65 2.39 -24.20 -3.76
CA THR A 65 1.78 -23.46 -2.64
C THR A 65 2.10 -21.97 -2.59
N SER A 66 3.03 -21.48 -3.44
CA SER A 66 3.31 -20.05 -3.59
C SER A 66 2.42 -19.35 -4.62
N GLY A 67 1.68 -20.10 -5.47
CA GLY A 67 0.86 -19.56 -6.54
C GLY A 67 1.63 -18.93 -7.72
N ILE A 68 2.96 -19.09 -7.73
CA ILE A 68 3.86 -18.59 -8.77
C ILE A 68 5.11 -19.47 -8.84
N SER A 69 5.59 -19.80 -10.04
CA SER A 69 6.78 -20.63 -10.22
C SER A 69 8.07 -19.83 -10.07
N ARG A 70 9.19 -20.53 -9.86
CA ARG A 70 10.51 -19.89 -9.80
C ARG A 70 10.88 -19.25 -11.13
N GLU A 71 10.59 -19.92 -12.23
CA GLU A 71 10.83 -19.43 -13.59
C GLU A 71 10.03 -18.15 -13.86
N ALA A 72 8.79 -18.06 -13.40
CA ALA A 72 7.98 -16.86 -13.51
C ALA A 72 8.61 -15.67 -12.74
N TRP A 73 9.19 -15.91 -11.56
CA TRP A 73 9.94 -14.88 -10.84
C TRP A 73 11.16 -14.39 -11.61
N ASP A 74 11.89 -15.29 -12.26
CA ASP A 74 13.09 -14.93 -13.02
C ASP A 74 12.72 -14.12 -14.29
N ILE A 75 11.60 -14.45 -14.95
CA ILE A 75 11.05 -13.67 -16.06
C ILE A 75 10.67 -12.25 -15.60
N ILE A 76 9.92 -12.11 -14.50
CA ILE A 76 9.52 -10.80 -13.99
C ILE A 76 10.74 -9.93 -13.66
N ARG A 77 11.76 -10.49 -12.99
CA ARG A 77 12.99 -9.76 -12.63
C ARG A 77 13.79 -9.35 -13.87
N THR A 78 13.78 -10.17 -14.92
CA THR A 78 14.48 -9.89 -16.17
C THR A 78 13.81 -8.77 -16.93
N ASN A 79 12.49 -8.81 -17.06
CA ASN A 79 11.72 -7.84 -17.84
C ASN A 79 11.47 -6.53 -17.06
N LYS A 80 11.45 -6.59 -15.71
CA LYS A 80 11.25 -5.46 -14.79
C LYS A 80 9.88 -4.77 -14.89
N VAL A 81 9.11 -5.03 -15.92
CA VAL A 81 7.76 -4.48 -16.14
C VAL A 81 6.77 -5.63 -16.25
N PHE A 82 5.74 -5.55 -15.41
CA PHE A 82 4.75 -6.62 -15.26
C PHE A 82 3.33 -6.07 -15.35
N LEU A 83 2.57 -6.48 -16.36
CA LEU A 83 1.13 -6.22 -16.48
C LEU A 83 0.37 -7.45 -16.01
N LYS A 84 -0.45 -7.30 -14.98
CA LYS A 84 -1.12 -8.40 -14.30
C LYS A 84 -2.61 -8.16 -14.17
N ALA A 85 -3.43 -9.11 -14.63
CA ALA A 85 -4.85 -9.13 -14.32
C ALA A 85 -5.11 -9.61 -12.87
N PRO A 86 -6.34 -9.45 -12.34
CA PRO A 86 -6.66 -9.84 -10.98
C PRO A 86 -6.36 -11.30 -10.65
N ILE A 87 -5.93 -11.53 -9.40
CA ILE A 87 -5.68 -12.86 -8.83
C ILE A 87 -6.62 -13.08 -7.66
N THR A 88 -7.19 -14.29 -7.56
CA THR A 88 -8.03 -14.69 -6.44
C THR A 88 -7.20 -14.91 -5.18
N THR A 89 -7.60 -14.29 -4.07
CA THR A 89 -7.07 -14.58 -2.73
C THR A 89 -8.19 -15.23 -1.92
N PRO A 90 -8.00 -16.45 -1.37
CA PRO A 90 -9.02 -17.11 -0.54
C PRO A 90 -9.35 -16.28 0.71
N GLN A 91 -10.60 -16.33 1.15
CA GLN A 91 -11.05 -15.72 2.40
C GLN A 91 -10.93 -16.71 3.57
N GLY A 92 -10.51 -16.21 4.74
CA GLY A 92 -10.56 -16.93 6.02
C GLY A 92 -9.48 -18.00 6.23
N GLY A 93 -8.98 -18.66 5.21
CA GLY A 93 -7.95 -19.70 5.28
C GLY A 93 -7.40 -20.04 3.92
N GLY A 94 -6.25 -20.69 3.86
CA GLY A 94 -5.59 -21.07 2.60
C GLY A 94 -4.21 -20.43 2.44
N TYR A 95 -3.84 -20.07 1.20
CA TYR A 95 -2.55 -19.46 0.92
C TYR A 95 -2.55 -17.94 1.15
N LYS A 96 -1.38 -17.39 1.50
CA LYS A 96 -1.19 -15.93 1.64
C LYS A 96 -1.48 -15.22 0.32
N SER A 97 -1.96 -13.98 0.38
CA SER A 97 -2.21 -13.17 -0.80
C SER A 97 -0.95 -13.08 -1.69
N LEU A 98 -1.07 -13.64 -2.90
CA LEU A 98 0.02 -13.58 -3.88
C LEU A 98 0.29 -12.13 -4.32
N ASN A 99 -0.74 -11.28 -4.39
CA ASN A 99 -0.57 -9.85 -4.68
C ASN A 99 0.37 -9.19 -3.67
N VAL A 100 0.14 -9.42 -2.38
CA VAL A 100 1.00 -8.88 -1.30
C VAL A 100 2.42 -9.45 -1.41
N SER A 101 2.55 -10.75 -1.68
CA SER A 101 3.86 -11.40 -1.83
C SER A 101 4.65 -10.81 -3.01
N ILE A 102 4.02 -10.61 -4.17
CA ILE A 102 4.66 -10.01 -5.35
C ILE A 102 5.16 -8.60 -5.03
N ARG A 103 4.31 -7.75 -4.44
CA ARG A 103 4.65 -6.37 -4.09
C ARG A 103 5.88 -6.30 -3.18
N LYS A 104 5.89 -7.09 -2.11
CA LYS A 104 6.98 -7.12 -1.13
C LYS A 104 8.27 -7.72 -1.68
N MET A 105 8.20 -8.85 -2.40
CA MET A 105 9.39 -9.53 -2.92
C MET A 105 10.09 -8.75 -4.05
N LEU A 106 9.35 -7.93 -4.80
CA LEU A 106 9.89 -7.05 -5.83
C LEU A 106 10.22 -5.64 -5.32
N GLY A 107 9.99 -5.34 -4.03
CA GLY A 107 10.23 -4.03 -3.44
C GLY A 107 9.38 -2.92 -4.06
N LEU A 108 8.11 -3.22 -4.36
CA LEU A 108 7.17 -2.28 -4.98
C LEU A 108 6.55 -1.39 -3.89
N TYR A 109 7.30 -0.40 -3.43
CA TYR A 109 6.98 0.40 -2.24
C TYR A 109 5.86 1.42 -2.43
N ALA A 110 5.58 1.86 -3.66
CA ALA A 110 4.54 2.85 -3.94
C ALA A 110 3.43 2.25 -4.81
N ASN A 111 2.19 2.29 -4.33
CA ASN A 111 1.02 1.96 -5.12
C ASN A 111 0.26 3.23 -5.48
N VAL A 112 0.22 3.54 -6.76
CA VAL A 112 -0.37 4.75 -7.34
C VAL A 112 -1.75 4.43 -7.89
N ARG A 113 -2.78 5.11 -7.40
CA ARG A 113 -4.19 4.88 -7.75
C ARG A 113 -4.87 6.21 -8.13
N PRO A 114 -4.87 6.61 -9.42
CA PRO A 114 -5.64 7.75 -9.89
C PRO A 114 -7.13 7.46 -9.86
N CYS A 115 -7.93 8.40 -9.37
CA CYS A 115 -9.39 8.32 -9.26
C CYS A 115 -10.00 9.62 -9.78
N SER A 116 -10.46 9.62 -11.02
CA SER A 116 -11.05 10.81 -11.67
C SER A 116 -12.49 10.51 -12.14
N SER A 117 -13.39 11.46 -11.94
CA SER A 117 -14.77 11.33 -12.40
C SER A 117 -14.91 11.62 -13.90
N MET A 118 -15.86 10.95 -14.55
CA MET A 118 -16.20 11.16 -15.97
C MET A 118 -17.64 11.65 -16.12
N HIS A 119 -18.00 12.61 -15.26
CA HIS A 119 -19.32 13.25 -15.38
C HIS A 119 -19.46 14.03 -16.69
N PRO A 120 -20.64 14.01 -17.37
CA PRO A 120 -21.89 13.36 -16.98
C PRO A 120 -22.03 11.91 -17.47
N TYR A 121 -21.05 11.33 -18.14
CA TYR A 121 -21.15 10.03 -18.81
C TYR A 121 -21.12 8.84 -17.86
N VAL A 122 -20.46 8.98 -16.74
CA VAL A 122 -20.51 8.03 -15.63
C VAL A 122 -21.16 8.71 -14.43
N ARG A 123 -22.14 8.03 -13.84
CA ARG A 123 -22.88 8.58 -12.71
C ARG A 123 -21.97 8.70 -11.49
N THR A 124 -21.88 9.91 -10.95
CA THR A 124 -21.18 10.22 -9.71
C THR A 124 -21.87 11.37 -8.98
N LYS A 125 -21.64 11.49 -7.68
CA LYS A 125 -22.01 12.66 -6.89
C LYS A 125 -20.96 13.77 -6.92
N HIS A 126 -19.77 13.48 -7.45
CA HIS A 126 -18.60 14.36 -7.44
C HIS A 126 -18.08 14.61 -8.87
N PRO A 127 -18.73 15.52 -9.61
CA PRO A 127 -18.49 15.74 -11.05
C PRO A 127 -17.06 16.14 -11.41
N VAL A 128 -16.35 16.79 -10.48
CA VAL A 128 -15.03 17.39 -10.72
C VAL A 128 -13.90 16.69 -9.92
N MET A 129 -14.18 15.52 -9.38
CA MET A 129 -13.16 14.78 -8.63
C MET A 129 -11.98 14.35 -9.52
N ASP A 130 -10.76 14.67 -9.09
CA ASP A 130 -9.50 14.23 -9.71
C ASP A 130 -8.43 14.08 -8.63
N VAL A 131 -8.42 12.94 -7.96
CA VAL A 131 -7.56 12.63 -6.81
C VAL A 131 -6.63 11.47 -7.13
N VAL A 132 -5.39 11.54 -6.68
CA VAL A 132 -4.44 10.43 -6.77
C VAL A 132 -4.08 9.96 -5.37
N ILE A 133 -4.30 8.67 -5.09
CA ILE A 133 -3.88 8.06 -3.84
C ILE A 133 -2.53 7.37 -4.03
N ILE A 134 -1.55 7.77 -3.23
CA ILE A 134 -0.23 7.16 -3.12
C ILE A 134 -0.20 6.34 -1.83
N ARG A 135 -0.42 5.04 -1.99
CA ARG A 135 -0.49 4.07 -0.89
C ARG A 135 0.89 3.49 -0.61
N GLU A 136 1.34 3.51 0.65
CA GLU A 136 2.47 2.67 1.08
C GLU A 136 2.15 1.19 0.82
N ASN A 137 3.13 0.35 0.45
CA ASN A 137 2.81 -0.92 -0.15
C ASN A 137 3.67 -2.11 0.34
N GLU A 138 4.59 -1.92 1.30
CA GLU A 138 5.52 -2.95 1.77
C GLU A 138 5.32 -3.37 3.24
N GLU A 139 4.81 -2.47 4.09
CA GLU A 139 4.77 -2.66 5.55
C GLU A 139 3.37 -2.44 6.14
N ASP A 140 3.26 -1.84 7.32
CA ASP A 140 2.02 -1.66 8.09
C ASP A 140 1.45 -3.02 8.57
N LEU A 141 0.16 -3.14 8.76
CA LEU A 141 -0.55 -4.39 9.08
C LEU A 141 -0.43 -5.44 7.96
N TYR A 142 -0.15 -5.01 6.73
CA TYR A 142 0.15 -5.88 5.60
C TYR A 142 1.48 -6.66 5.73
N ALA A 143 2.27 -6.39 6.78
CA ALA A 143 3.36 -7.27 7.17
C ALA A 143 2.87 -8.69 7.46
N GLY A 144 1.61 -8.83 7.91
CA GLY A 144 0.95 -10.11 8.15
C GLY A 144 1.63 -10.92 9.25
N ILE A 145 2.13 -10.23 10.29
CA ILE A 145 2.77 -10.88 11.45
C ILE A 145 1.72 -10.98 12.55
N GLU A 146 1.16 -12.17 12.67
CA GLU A 146 0.08 -12.45 13.61
C GLU A 146 0.44 -13.62 14.53
N HIS A 147 0.02 -13.52 15.77
CA HIS A 147 0.23 -14.54 16.77
C HIS A 147 -1.02 -14.70 17.63
N GLN A 148 -1.50 -15.91 17.79
CA GLN A 148 -2.41 -16.25 18.88
C GLN A 148 -1.59 -16.26 20.18
N GLN A 149 -1.95 -15.43 21.13
CA GLN A 149 -1.19 -15.23 22.36
C GLN A 149 -1.76 -16.07 23.50
N THR A 150 -3.08 -16.15 23.57
CA THR A 150 -3.86 -16.89 24.57
C THR A 150 -5.11 -17.46 23.91
N ASP A 151 -5.99 -18.10 24.68
CA ASP A 151 -7.28 -18.58 24.17
C ASP A 151 -8.19 -17.43 23.70
N GLU A 152 -8.06 -16.25 24.33
CA GLU A 152 -8.92 -15.10 24.08
C GLU A 152 -8.29 -14.04 23.16
N VAL A 153 -6.95 -14.02 22.97
CA VAL A 153 -6.25 -12.90 22.34
C VAL A 153 -5.37 -13.32 21.17
N VAL A 154 -5.66 -12.76 20.00
CA VAL A 154 -4.79 -12.77 18.81
C VAL A 154 -4.19 -11.38 18.62
N GLN A 155 -2.90 -11.31 18.30
CA GLN A 155 -2.16 -10.06 18.10
C GLN A 155 -1.66 -9.97 16.66
N CYS A 156 -1.83 -8.78 16.04
CA CYS A 156 -1.18 -8.39 14.79
C CYS A 156 -0.20 -7.25 15.04
N LEU A 157 0.98 -7.32 14.44
CA LEU A 157 2.00 -6.26 14.55
C LEU A 157 1.88 -5.27 13.40
N LYS A 158 1.63 -3.99 13.72
CA LYS A 158 1.76 -2.87 12.79
C LYS A 158 3.22 -2.42 12.76
N LEU A 159 3.87 -2.54 11.61
CA LEU A 159 5.26 -2.13 11.42
C LEU A 159 5.33 -0.88 10.54
N ILE A 160 5.93 0.18 11.05
CA ILE A 160 6.22 1.41 10.30
C ILE A 160 7.71 1.71 10.46
N SER A 161 8.40 1.82 9.34
CA SER A 161 9.83 2.12 9.34
C SER A 161 10.11 3.50 8.74
N ARG A 162 11.09 4.22 9.29
CA ARG A 162 11.52 5.51 8.73
C ARG A 162 11.92 5.40 7.24
N PRO A 163 12.73 4.40 6.82
CA PRO A 163 13.05 4.25 5.40
C PRO A 163 11.84 4.00 4.50
N GLY A 164 10.83 3.26 4.98
CA GLY A 164 9.57 3.05 4.27
C GLY A 164 8.81 4.36 4.12
N CYS A 165 8.65 5.12 5.21
CA CYS A 165 8.02 6.45 5.18
C CYS A 165 8.75 7.40 4.22
N GLU A 166 10.09 7.47 4.29
CA GLU A 166 10.89 8.33 3.41
C GLU A 166 10.71 8.00 1.92
N LYS A 167 10.64 6.72 1.56
CA LYS A 167 10.38 6.29 0.18
C LYS A 167 9.03 6.77 -0.32
N ILE A 168 7.96 6.45 0.42
CA ILE A 168 6.60 6.68 -0.07
C ILE A 168 6.23 8.17 -0.05
N VAL A 169 6.62 8.90 0.99
CA VAL A 169 6.35 10.34 1.09
C VAL A 169 7.10 11.10 0.00
N ARG A 170 8.38 10.81 -0.18
CA ARG A 170 9.17 11.44 -1.26
C ARG A 170 8.59 11.12 -2.63
N TYR A 171 8.17 9.87 -2.84
CA TYR A 171 7.50 9.51 -4.09
C TYR A 171 6.23 10.34 -4.33
N ALA A 172 5.42 10.60 -3.30
CA ALA A 172 4.20 11.40 -3.41
C ALA A 172 4.51 12.87 -3.81
N PHE A 173 5.53 13.49 -3.22
CA PHE A 173 5.96 14.84 -3.59
C PHE A 173 6.57 14.90 -4.99
N GLU A 174 7.40 13.91 -5.35
CA GLU A 174 7.95 13.80 -6.71
C GLU A 174 6.84 13.54 -7.74
N TYR A 175 5.84 12.72 -7.40
CA TYR A 175 4.66 12.53 -8.25
C TYR A 175 3.94 13.88 -8.47
N ALA A 176 3.70 14.63 -7.41
CA ALA A 176 3.07 15.94 -7.51
C ALA A 176 3.89 16.90 -8.40
N ARG A 177 5.21 16.95 -8.22
CA ARG A 177 6.12 17.78 -9.03
C ARG A 177 6.07 17.40 -10.51
N VAL A 178 6.24 16.10 -10.82
CA VAL A 178 6.34 15.60 -12.21
C VAL A 178 5.03 15.76 -12.96
N TYR A 179 3.90 15.49 -12.30
CA TYR A 179 2.57 15.58 -12.93
C TYR A 179 1.87 16.93 -12.72
N GLY A 180 2.58 17.94 -12.20
CA GLY A 180 2.06 19.28 -12.03
C GLY A 180 0.91 19.41 -11.04
N ARG A 181 0.81 18.46 -10.09
CA ARG A 181 -0.13 18.49 -8.98
C ARG A 181 0.27 19.59 -7.98
N LYS A 182 -0.69 20.16 -7.28
CA LYS A 182 -0.50 21.36 -6.47
C LYS A 182 -0.40 21.10 -4.98
N LYS A 183 -1.01 20.02 -4.52
CA LYS A 183 -1.13 19.71 -3.09
C LYS A 183 -0.86 18.25 -2.80
N VAL A 184 -0.14 17.97 -1.71
CA VAL A 184 0.02 16.63 -1.11
C VAL A 184 -0.57 16.64 0.28
N THR A 185 -1.56 15.78 0.52
CA THR A 185 -2.22 15.61 1.82
C THR A 185 -1.78 14.28 2.44
N CYS A 186 -1.37 14.31 3.70
CA CYS A 186 -1.03 13.11 4.46
C CYS A 186 -2.20 12.67 5.36
N PHE A 187 -2.57 11.39 5.32
CA PHE A 187 -3.57 10.82 6.24
C PHE A 187 -2.92 9.84 7.21
N THR A 188 -3.12 10.05 8.51
CA THR A 188 -2.66 9.13 9.57
C THR A 188 -3.65 9.09 10.75
N LYS A 189 -3.43 8.20 11.71
CA LYS A 189 -4.14 8.16 13.00
C LYS A 189 -3.18 8.43 14.17
N ASP A 190 -2.31 9.40 14.03
CA ASP A 190 -1.23 9.74 14.98
C ASP A 190 -1.72 10.27 16.33
N ASN A 191 -2.96 10.74 16.42
CA ASN A 191 -3.58 11.09 17.69
C ASN A 191 -3.79 9.86 18.60
N ILE A 192 -3.83 8.65 18.04
CA ILE A 192 -3.92 7.35 18.74
C ILE A 192 -2.61 6.59 18.67
N MET A 193 -2.09 6.36 17.47
CA MET A 193 -0.85 5.61 17.23
C MET A 193 0.35 6.54 17.13
N LYS A 194 0.71 7.11 18.29
CA LYS A 194 1.71 8.19 18.39
C LYS A 194 3.12 7.80 17.95
N GLN A 195 3.47 6.51 18.02
CA GLN A 195 4.80 6.03 17.60
C GLN A 195 4.80 5.65 16.11
N THR A 196 3.87 4.84 15.66
CA THR A 196 3.83 4.33 14.29
C THR A 196 3.34 5.39 13.30
N ASP A 197 2.11 5.86 13.45
CA ASP A 197 1.54 6.88 12.58
C ASP A 197 2.20 8.25 12.81
N GLY A 198 2.64 8.54 14.06
CA GLY A 198 3.44 9.72 14.36
C GLY A 198 4.77 9.76 13.63
N LEU A 199 5.45 8.62 13.45
CA LEU A 199 6.65 8.54 12.62
C LEU A 199 6.35 8.86 11.14
N PHE A 200 5.24 8.35 10.61
CA PHE A 200 4.83 8.62 9.23
C PHE A 200 4.57 10.13 9.02
N HIS A 201 3.81 10.75 9.93
CA HIS A 201 3.52 12.19 9.92
C HIS A 201 4.80 13.03 10.07
N GLN A 202 5.68 12.69 11.03
CA GLN A 202 6.96 13.38 11.20
C GLN A 202 7.80 13.37 9.92
N VAL A 203 7.90 12.22 9.25
CA VAL A 203 8.65 12.10 7.99
C VAL A 203 7.98 12.87 6.86
N PHE A 204 6.65 12.94 6.87
CA PHE A 204 5.92 13.78 5.92
C PHE A 204 6.30 15.25 6.07
N ASP A 205 6.30 15.80 7.28
CA ASP A 205 6.68 17.20 7.54
C ASP A 205 8.13 17.47 7.16
N GLU A 206 9.06 16.55 7.52
CA GLU A 206 10.47 16.67 7.18
C GLU A 206 10.68 16.76 5.66
N ILE A 207 9.98 15.93 4.87
CA ILE A 207 10.11 15.91 3.40
C ILE A 207 9.34 17.07 2.76
N ALA A 208 8.16 17.42 3.26
CA ALA A 208 7.37 18.55 2.74
C ALA A 208 8.18 19.84 2.73
N ALA A 209 9.03 20.07 3.73
CA ALA A 209 9.92 21.23 3.80
C ALA A 209 10.93 21.31 2.64
N GLU A 210 11.22 20.20 1.94
CA GLU A 210 12.07 20.17 0.75
C GLU A 210 11.34 20.61 -0.53
N TYR A 211 9.98 20.72 -0.49
CA TYR A 211 9.12 21.04 -1.65
C TYR A 211 8.24 22.28 -1.38
N PRO A 212 8.83 23.47 -1.12
CA PRO A 212 8.08 24.68 -0.74
C PRO A 212 7.09 25.16 -1.81
N GLN A 213 7.20 24.69 -3.05
CA GLN A 213 6.29 25.01 -4.15
C GLN A 213 5.02 24.15 -4.19
N ILE A 214 4.94 23.09 -3.37
CA ILE A 214 3.80 22.19 -3.28
C ILE A 214 3.10 22.43 -1.94
N GLU A 215 1.81 22.74 -1.99
CA GLU A 215 0.98 22.84 -0.78
C GLU A 215 0.94 21.51 -0.06
N ASN A 216 1.01 21.52 1.25
CA ASN A 216 0.94 20.31 2.06
C ASN A 216 0.04 20.48 3.27
N GLU A 217 -0.62 19.41 3.67
CA GLU A 217 -1.48 19.38 4.85
C GLU A 217 -1.55 17.96 5.43
N HIS A 218 -1.91 17.87 6.69
CA HIS A 218 -2.15 16.60 7.37
C HIS A 218 -3.59 16.53 7.90
N TRP A 219 -4.22 15.36 7.74
CA TRP A 219 -5.56 15.05 8.28
C TRP A 219 -5.54 13.78 9.10
N ILE A 220 -6.24 13.81 10.23
CA ILE A 220 -6.55 12.56 10.95
C ILE A 220 -7.47 11.73 10.06
N ILE A 221 -7.15 10.45 9.88
CA ILE A 221 -7.72 9.56 8.86
C ILE A 221 -9.25 9.50 8.85
N ASP A 222 -9.91 9.52 10.00
CA ASP A 222 -11.37 9.46 10.08
C ASP A 222 -12.03 10.71 9.47
N ILE A 223 -11.54 11.90 9.80
CA ILE A 223 -12.07 13.13 9.20
C ILE A 223 -11.58 13.30 7.76
N GLY A 224 -10.35 12.86 7.45
CA GLY A 224 -9.85 12.81 6.07
C GLY A 224 -10.70 11.92 5.17
N ALA A 225 -11.09 10.73 5.66
CA ALA A 225 -11.99 9.82 4.96
C ALA A 225 -13.39 10.41 4.73
N ALA A 226 -13.94 11.06 5.77
CA ALA A 226 -15.23 11.75 5.66
C ALA A 226 -15.17 12.87 4.60
N LYS A 227 -14.10 13.66 4.59
CA LYS A 227 -13.88 14.72 3.60
C LYS A 227 -13.67 14.17 2.19
N LEU A 228 -12.94 13.07 2.04
CA LEU A 228 -12.76 12.41 0.74
C LEU A 228 -14.11 11.94 0.17
N ALA A 229 -15.03 11.49 1.02
CA ALA A 229 -16.35 11.05 0.61
C ALA A 229 -17.33 12.23 0.32
N ASP A 230 -17.14 13.37 0.98
CA ASP A 230 -18.03 14.53 0.91
C ASP A 230 -17.57 15.60 -0.10
N THR A 231 -16.30 15.93 -0.07
CA THR A 231 -15.67 17.00 -0.86
C THR A 231 -14.32 16.56 -1.43
N PRO A 232 -14.27 15.49 -2.28
CA PRO A 232 -13.01 14.96 -2.82
C PRO A 232 -12.22 15.98 -3.64
N GLU A 233 -12.87 16.99 -4.21
CA GLU A 233 -12.24 18.10 -4.94
C GLU A 233 -11.34 18.98 -4.07
N ALA A 234 -11.42 18.85 -2.74
CA ALA A 234 -10.51 19.51 -1.82
C ALA A 234 -9.11 18.86 -1.80
N PHE A 235 -8.96 17.67 -2.36
CA PHE A 235 -7.70 16.92 -2.41
C PHE A 235 -7.14 16.86 -3.83
N ASP A 236 -5.81 16.62 -3.91
CA ASP A 236 -5.10 16.45 -5.19
C ASP A 236 -4.29 15.15 -5.15
N VAL A 237 -3.20 15.09 -4.37
CA VAL A 237 -2.46 13.86 -4.07
C VAL A 237 -2.61 13.54 -2.60
N ILE A 238 -2.97 12.29 -2.27
CA ILE A 238 -3.09 11.84 -0.88
C ILE A 238 -2.08 10.72 -0.64
N VAL A 239 -1.22 10.87 0.37
CA VAL A 239 -0.28 9.83 0.80
C VAL A 239 -0.67 9.27 2.16
N MET A 240 -0.61 7.95 2.33
CA MET A 240 -1.03 7.31 3.57
C MET A 240 -0.42 5.91 3.76
N PRO A 241 -0.40 5.38 5.00
CA PRO A 241 -0.04 3.99 5.31
C PRO A 241 -0.85 2.96 4.53
N ASN A 242 -0.33 1.74 4.47
CA ASN A 242 -0.78 0.68 3.59
C ASN A 242 -2.27 0.34 3.72
N LEU A 243 -2.73 -0.01 4.94
CA LEU A 243 -4.14 -0.41 5.14
C LEU A 243 -5.11 0.73 4.81
N TYR A 244 -4.81 1.95 5.24
CA TYR A 244 -5.67 3.10 4.94
C TYR A 244 -5.73 3.36 3.44
N GLY A 245 -4.58 3.26 2.76
CA GLY A 245 -4.48 3.43 1.31
C GLY A 245 -5.27 2.38 0.54
N ASP A 246 -5.33 1.14 1.04
CA ASP A 246 -6.14 0.10 0.43
C ASP A 246 -7.64 0.42 0.51
N VAL A 247 -8.11 0.67 1.73
CA VAL A 247 -9.54 0.93 1.95
C VAL A 247 -10.00 2.21 1.25
N LEU A 248 -9.27 3.31 1.41
CA LEU A 248 -9.73 4.60 0.89
C LEU A 248 -9.55 4.75 -0.62
N SER A 249 -8.65 4.01 -1.26
CA SER A 249 -8.56 4.06 -2.72
C SER A 249 -9.73 3.34 -3.41
N ASP A 250 -10.26 2.27 -2.82
CA ASP A 250 -11.48 1.64 -3.32
C ASP A 250 -12.71 2.55 -3.11
N VAL A 251 -12.78 3.24 -1.96
CA VAL A 251 -13.80 4.27 -1.73
C VAL A 251 -13.68 5.38 -2.76
N ALA A 252 -12.46 5.91 -2.99
CA ALA A 252 -12.22 6.97 -3.97
C ALA A 252 -12.63 6.55 -5.39
N ALA A 253 -12.25 5.33 -5.81
CA ALA A 253 -12.63 4.80 -7.12
C ALA A 253 -14.16 4.65 -7.26
N GLN A 254 -14.85 4.19 -6.20
CA GLN A 254 -16.29 4.03 -6.20
C GLN A 254 -17.04 5.38 -6.27
N ILE A 255 -16.58 6.39 -5.52
CA ILE A 255 -17.23 7.72 -5.55
C ILE A 255 -16.92 8.47 -6.85
N ALA A 256 -15.78 8.19 -7.51
CA ALA A 256 -15.49 8.72 -8.85
C ALA A 256 -16.40 8.13 -9.94
N GLY A 257 -17.02 6.97 -9.69
CA GLY A 257 -17.98 6.34 -10.60
C GLY A 257 -18.03 4.83 -10.50
N SER A 258 -16.91 4.12 -10.62
CA SER A 258 -16.85 2.66 -10.49
C SER A 258 -15.41 2.21 -10.23
N VAL A 259 -15.24 1.25 -9.34
CA VAL A 259 -13.95 0.55 -9.13
C VAL A 259 -13.47 -0.13 -10.42
N GLY A 260 -14.42 -0.53 -11.30
CA GLY A 260 -14.12 -1.13 -12.61
C GLY A 260 -13.40 -0.21 -13.60
N LEU A 261 -13.35 1.10 -13.32
CA LEU A 261 -12.67 2.10 -14.15
C LEU A 261 -11.23 2.39 -13.69
N ALA A 262 -10.84 1.94 -12.50
CA ALA A 262 -9.62 2.36 -11.86
C ALA A 262 -8.48 1.35 -12.06
N GLY A 263 -7.36 1.84 -12.60
CA GLY A 263 -6.09 1.11 -12.70
C GLY A 263 -5.11 1.54 -11.61
N SER A 264 -4.07 0.76 -11.43
CA SER A 264 -2.99 1.09 -10.51
C SER A 264 -1.61 0.74 -11.03
N ALA A 265 -0.61 1.48 -10.55
CA ALA A 265 0.80 1.18 -10.72
C ALA A 265 1.44 0.87 -9.36
N ASN A 266 2.18 -0.23 -9.29
CA ASN A 266 3.00 -0.58 -8.14
C ASN A 266 4.46 -0.36 -8.53
N ILE A 267 5.11 0.61 -7.90
CA ILE A 267 6.43 1.10 -8.31
C ILE A 267 7.49 0.70 -7.28
N GLY A 268 8.55 0.13 -7.76
CA GLY A 268 9.77 -0.18 -7.02
C GLY A 268 11.01 0.48 -7.64
N ALA A 269 12.16 0.27 -7.02
CA ALA A 269 13.43 0.81 -7.54
C ALA A 269 13.89 0.09 -8.84
N GLU A 270 13.59 -1.19 -8.99
CA GLU A 270 14.05 -2.02 -10.09
C GLU A 270 12.92 -2.58 -10.95
N CYS A 271 11.74 -2.76 -10.39
CA CYS A 271 10.58 -3.34 -11.05
C CYS A 271 9.35 -2.46 -10.89
N ALA A 272 8.41 -2.59 -11.84
CA ALA A 272 7.08 -1.99 -11.74
C ALA A 272 6.02 -3.00 -12.16
N MET A 273 4.87 -3.00 -11.47
CA MET A 273 3.72 -3.86 -11.78
C MET A 273 2.47 -3.01 -11.97
N PHE A 274 1.72 -3.30 -13.01
CA PHE A 274 0.51 -2.58 -13.39
C PHE A 274 -0.68 -3.51 -13.38
N GLU A 275 -1.80 -3.05 -12.82
CA GLU A 275 -2.97 -3.89 -12.60
C GLU A 275 -4.26 -3.07 -12.49
N ALA A 276 -5.42 -3.72 -12.56
CA ALA A 276 -6.69 -3.14 -12.12
C ALA A 276 -6.73 -3.09 -10.58
N ILE A 277 -7.48 -2.13 -10.02
CA ILE A 277 -7.69 -2.06 -8.56
C ILE A 277 -8.61 -3.20 -8.09
N HIS A 278 -9.66 -3.53 -8.87
CA HIS A 278 -10.66 -4.53 -8.53
C HIS A 278 -10.14 -5.98 -8.51
N GLY A 279 -10.87 -6.87 -7.84
CA GLY A 279 -10.55 -8.29 -7.73
C GLY A 279 -10.97 -9.12 -8.96
N SER A 280 -10.78 -10.44 -8.87
CA SER A 280 -11.00 -11.41 -9.95
C SER A 280 -12.46 -11.71 -10.30
N ALA A 281 -13.42 -11.30 -9.49
CA ALA A 281 -14.87 -11.49 -9.69
C ALA A 281 -15.24 -12.88 -10.27
N PRO A 282 -14.91 -14.00 -9.61
CA PRO A 282 -14.97 -15.35 -10.20
C PRO A 282 -16.37 -15.75 -10.66
N ARG A 283 -17.44 -15.17 -10.06
CA ARG A 283 -18.82 -15.42 -10.47
C ARG A 283 -19.16 -14.92 -11.88
N ARG A 284 -18.32 -14.07 -12.46
CA ARG A 284 -18.49 -13.45 -13.79
C ARG A 284 -17.52 -13.96 -14.84
N ALA A 285 -16.63 -14.87 -14.45
CA ALA A 285 -15.64 -15.47 -15.33
C ALA A 285 -16.30 -16.12 -16.56
N GLY A 286 -15.77 -15.86 -17.75
CA GLY A 286 -16.22 -16.45 -19.02
C GLY A 286 -17.54 -15.87 -19.56
N GLN A 287 -18.13 -14.85 -18.91
CA GLN A 287 -19.42 -14.29 -19.36
C GLN A 287 -19.25 -13.12 -20.35
N ASN A 288 -18.05 -12.66 -20.60
CA ASN A 288 -17.75 -11.53 -21.50
C ASN A 288 -18.54 -10.24 -21.12
N VAL A 289 -18.70 -9.98 -19.82
CA VAL A 289 -19.44 -8.80 -19.32
C VAL A 289 -18.58 -7.83 -18.51
N ALA A 290 -17.38 -8.26 -18.11
CA ALA A 290 -16.50 -7.44 -17.25
C ALA A 290 -16.02 -6.18 -17.96
N ASN A 291 -15.87 -5.10 -17.21
CA ASN A 291 -15.31 -3.85 -17.69
C ASN A 291 -13.77 -3.97 -17.81
N PRO A 292 -13.17 -3.85 -19.01
CA PRO A 292 -11.72 -3.94 -19.14
C PRO A 292 -11.01 -2.63 -18.77
N SER A 293 -11.74 -1.54 -18.49
CA SER A 293 -11.18 -0.20 -18.29
C SER A 293 -10.16 -0.15 -17.16
N GLY A 294 -10.40 -0.83 -16.03
CA GLY A 294 -9.45 -0.82 -14.91
C GLY A 294 -8.08 -1.37 -15.30
N LEU A 295 -8.03 -2.49 -16.01
CA LEU A 295 -6.75 -3.04 -16.48
C LEU A 295 -6.17 -2.20 -17.62
N LEU A 296 -6.99 -1.63 -18.49
CA LEU A 296 -6.56 -0.72 -19.55
C LEU A 296 -5.91 0.54 -18.95
N GLN A 297 -6.47 1.11 -17.86
CA GLN A 297 -5.83 2.22 -17.15
C GLN A 297 -4.49 1.80 -16.55
N GLY A 298 -4.39 0.59 -15.99
CA GLY A 298 -3.10 0.01 -15.59
C GLY A 298 -2.10 -0.08 -16.76
N ALA A 299 -2.55 -0.53 -17.93
CA ALA A 299 -1.72 -0.61 -19.13
C ALA A 299 -1.29 0.77 -19.65
N ILE A 300 -2.13 1.81 -19.54
CA ILE A 300 -1.77 3.19 -19.88
C ILE A 300 -0.67 3.70 -18.95
N LEU A 301 -0.77 3.45 -17.64
CA LEU A 301 0.30 3.76 -16.69
C LEU A 301 1.60 3.01 -17.03
N MET A 302 1.51 1.76 -17.49
CA MET A 302 2.66 0.99 -17.97
C MET A 302 3.28 1.62 -19.22
N LEU A 303 2.48 2.03 -20.19
CA LEU A 303 2.97 2.68 -21.41
C LEU A 303 3.71 4.00 -21.11
N THR A 304 3.19 4.82 -20.18
CA THR A 304 3.88 6.02 -19.73
C THR A 304 5.19 5.68 -19.02
N HIS A 305 5.20 4.66 -18.16
CA HIS A 305 6.41 4.17 -17.48
C HIS A 305 7.49 3.70 -18.49
N LEU A 306 7.08 3.09 -19.59
CA LEU A 306 7.97 2.67 -20.69
C LEU A 306 8.40 3.86 -21.60
N GLY A 307 7.91 5.07 -21.36
CA GLY A 307 8.17 6.24 -22.21
C GLY A 307 7.42 6.23 -23.53
N MET A 308 6.37 5.40 -23.67
CA MET A 308 5.52 5.28 -24.87
C MET A 308 4.35 6.28 -24.78
N ASN A 309 4.64 7.53 -24.45
CA ASN A 309 3.67 8.58 -24.11
C ASN A 309 2.66 8.85 -25.22
N GLU A 310 3.08 8.86 -26.49
CA GLU A 310 2.19 9.08 -27.62
C GLU A 310 1.13 7.98 -27.76
N ILE A 311 1.53 6.72 -27.50
CA ILE A 311 0.61 5.58 -27.54
C ILE A 311 -0.32 5.62 -26.32
N ALA A 312 0.21 5.92 -25.15
CA ALA A 312 -0.58 6.11 -23.94
C ALA A 312 -1.65 7.20 -24.12
N GLU A 313 -1.26 8.37 -24.69
CA GLU A 313 -2.19 9.46 -25.03
C GLU A 313 -3.28 9.02 -26.00
N LYS A 314 -2.87 8.31 -27.06
CA LYS A 314 -3.79 7.81 -28.08
C LYS A 314 -4.83 6.84 -27.49
N VAL A 315 -4.40 5.91 -26.64
CA VAL A 315 -5.29 4.95 -25.97
C VAL A 315 -6.20 5.64 -24.98
N GLN A 316 -5.67 6.52 -24.13
CA GLN A 316 -6.45 7.22 -23.13
C GLN A 316 -7.53 8.10 -23.76
N ASN A 317 -7.21 8.85 -24.82
CA ASN A 317 -8.19 9.70 -25.50
C ASN A 317 -9.25 8.88 -26.22
N ALA A 318 -8.88 7.76 -26.85
CA ALA A 318 -9.84 6.85 -27.48
C ALA A 318 -10.81 6.24 -26.46
N TRP A 319 -10.31 5.84 -25.29
CA TRP A 319 -11.12 5.36 -24.18
C TRP A 319 -12.07 6.45 -23.66
N LEU A 320 -11.58 7.68 -23.42
CA LEU A 320 -12.41 8.82 -23.03
C LEU A 320 -13.49 9.11 -24.07
N ARG A 321 -13.17 9.06 -25.37
CA ARG A 321 -14.13 9.23 -26.45
C ARG A 321 -15.20 8.13 -26.42
N THR A 322 -14.83 6.89 -26.21
CA THR A 322 -15.77 5.77 -26.12
C THR A 322 -16.73 5.95 -24.95
N MET A 323 -16.23 6.39 -23.80
CA MET A 323 -17.08 6.74 -22.65
C MET A 323 -18.01 7.91 -22.96
N GLU A 324 -17.54 8.94 -23.64
CA GLU A 324 -18.32 10.10 -24.08
C GLU A 324 -19.39 9.72 -25.12
N ASP A 325 -19.10 8.77 -26.00
CA ASP A 325 -20.06 8.23 -26.97
C ASP A 325 -21.20 7.43 -26.30
N GLY A 326 -21.11 7.18 -25.00
CA GLY A 326 -22.12 6.45 -24.21
C GLY A 326 -22.08 4.93 -24.45
N ILE A 327 -20.95 4.40 -24.89
CA ILE A 327 -20.73 2.94 -25.08
C ILE A 327 -20.18 2.40 -23.75
N HIS A 328 -21.01 1.70 -22.99
CA HIS A 328 -20.71 1.35 -21.61
C HIS A 328 -20.88 -0.13 -21.32
N THR A 329 -20.06 -0.67 -20.46
CA THR A 329 -20.25 -1.99 -19.85
C THR A 329 -21.32 -1.92 -18.76
N TYR A 330 -21.78 -3.08 -18.29
CA TYR A 330 -22.93 -3.19 -17.38
C TYR A 330 -22.77 -2.41 -16.05
N ASP A 331 -21.54 -2.25 -15.55
CA ASP A 331 -21.22 -1.64 -14.24
C ASP A 331 -21.33 -0.12 -14.23
N VAL A 332 -21.16 0.50 -15.40
CA VAL A 332 -21.28 1.96 -15.58
C VAL A 332 -22.46 2.36 -16.48
N TYR A 333 -23.19 1.37 -17.00
CA TYR A 333 -24.37 1.65 -17.81
C TYR A 333 -25.46 2.33 -16.97
N THR A 334 -25.94 3.45 -17.46
CA THR A 334 -27.04 4.22 -16.85
C THR A 334 -28.08 4.55 -17.92
N GLU A 335 -29.32 4.12 -17.70
CA GLU A 335 -30.41 4.43 -18.59
C GLU A 335 -30.63 5.96 -18.71
N GLY A 336 -30.85 6.43 -19.93
CA GLY A 336 -30.99 7.87 -20.23
C GLY A 336 -29.66 8.62 -20.40
N VAL A 337 -28.51 8.02 -20.02
CA VAL A 337 -27.16 8.57 -20.20
C VAL A 337 -26.39 7.73 -21.21
N SER A 338 -26.36 6.42 -21.01
CA SER A 338 -25.68 5.47 -21.90
C SER A 338 -26.50 5.24 -23.17
N LYS A 339 -25.83 5.21 -24.32
CA LYS A 339 -26.47 4.87 -25.60
C LYS A 339 -26.52 3.37 -25.85
N GLN A 340 -25.48 2.66 -25.41
CA GLN A 340 -25.33 1.23 -25.66
C GLN A 340 -24.69 0.53 -24.46
N LYS A 341 -25.29 -0.62 -24.08
CA LYS A 341 -24.69 -1.57 -23.14
C LYS A 341 -23.96 -2.65 -23.92
N VAL A 342 -22.67 -2.81 -23.70
CA VAL A 342 -21.81 -3.70 -24.49
C VAL A 342 -21.10 -4.74 -23.62
N SER A 343 -20.65 -5.81 -24.29
CA SER A 343 -19.78 -6.83 -23.71
C SER A 343 -18.35 -6.34 -23.54
N THR A 344 -17.50 -7.11 -22.84
CA THR A 344 -16.05 -6.82 -22.68
C THR A 344 -15.37 -6.67 -24.05
N SER A 345 -15.57 -7.62 -24.94
CA SER A 345 -14.97 -7.62 -26.27
C SER A 345 -15.50 -6.52 -27.19
N ASP A 346 -16.81 -6.18 -27.11
CA ASP A 346 -17.36 -5.12 -27.93
C ASP A 346 -16.96 -3.75 -27.41
N PHE A 347 -16.74 -3.59 -26.09
CA PHE A 347 -16.14 -2.39 -25.53
C PHE A 347 -14.72 -2.18 -26.08
N ALA A 348 -13.90 -3.25 -26.12
CA ALA A 348 -12.55 -3.18 -26.70
C ALA A 348 -12.58 -2.76 -28.18
N LYS A 349 -13.49 -3.35 -28.99
CA LYS A 349 -13.69 -2.94 -30.40
C LYS A 349 -14.07 -1.46 -30.53
N ALA A 350 -14.93 -0.95 -29.64
CA ALA A 350 -15.34 0.45 -29.64
C ALA A 350 -14.16 1.38 -29.33
N VAL A 351 -13.32 1.04 -28.34
CA VAL A 351 -12.08 1.80 -28.05
C VAL A 351 -11.14 1.76 -29.24
N ILE A 352 -10.94 0.60 -29.89
CA ILE A 352 -10.10 0.46 -31.08
C ILE A 352 -10.61 1.31 -32.24
N ALA A 353 -11.92 1.35 -32.45
CA ALA A 353 -12.54 2.20 -33.48
C ALA A 353 -12.35 3.71 -33.22
N ASN A 354 -12.17 4.09 -31.98
CA ASN A 354 -11.92 5.46 -31.57
C ASN A 354 -10.42 5.86 -31.52
N LEU A 355 -9.49 4.94 -31.85
CA LEU A 355 -8.06 5.26 -31.85
C LEU A 355 -7.73 6.39 -32.83
N GLY A 356 -7.15 7.48 -32.31
CA GLY A 356 -6.84 8.71 -33.01
C GLY A 356 -7.89 9.81 -32.80
N ASN A 357 -9.09 9.48 -32.30
CA ASN A 357 -10.08 10.48 -31.91
C ASN A 357 -9.80 11.00 -30.49
N LYS A 358 -10.15 12.26 -30.25
CA LYS A 358 -10.12 12.88 -28.91
C LYS A 358 -11.57 13.06 -28.41
N PRO A 359 -11.81 13.06 -27.09
CA PRO A 359 -13.09 13.44 -26.54
C PRO A 359 -13.39 14.92 -26.89
N GLU A 360 -14.68 15.23 -27.02
CA GLU A 360 -15.13 16.60 -27.37
C GLU A 360 -15.50 17.41 -26.11
N LYS A 361 -16.04 16.75 -25.10
CA LYS A 361 -16.54 17.36 -23.85
C LYS A 361 -15.71 16.98 -22.64
N LEU A 362 -15.30 15.70 -22.54
CA LEU A 362 -14.33 15.29 -21.52
C LEU A 362 -12.97 15.91 -21.83
N LYS A 363 -12.21 16.22 -20.80
CA LYS A 363 -10.87 16.80 -20.94
C LYS A 363 -9.94 15.80 -21.61
N ALA A 364 -9.51 16.07 -22.85
CA ALA A 364 -8.48 15.29 -23.51
C ALA A 364 -7.16 15.34 -22.72
N VAL A 365 -6.46 14.21 -22.66
CA VAL A 365 -5.15 14.13 -22.02
C VAL A 365 -4.03 14.34 -23.03
N SER A 366 -2.89 14.85 -22.53
CA SER A 366 -1.63 14.91 -23.26
C SER A 366 -0.50 14.55 -22.30
N TYR A 367 0.30 13.54 -22.68
CA TYR A 367 1.46 13.12 -21.94
C TYR A 367 2.72 13.77 -22.52
N ASN A 368 3.08 14.93 -21.99
CA ASN A 368 4.36 15.57 -22.36
C ASN A 368 5.53 14.68 -21.91
N LYS A 369 6.73 14.95 -22.44
CA LYS A 369 7.96 14.33 -21.90
C LYS A 369 8.06 14.71 -20.43
N GLU A 370 7.89 13.71 -19.58
CA GLU A 370 7.94 13.88 -18.14
C GLU A 370 9.33 14.27 -17.68
N GLU A 371 9.39 15.15 -16.69
CA GLU A 371 10.59 15.32 -15.89
C GLU A 371 10.88 14.03 -15.14
N ALA A 372 12.14 13.63 -15.03
CA ALA A 372 12.51 12.42 -14.29
C ALA A 372 12.20 12.58 -12.79
N PHE A 373 11.74 11.51 -12.17
CA PHE A 373 11.63 11.45 -10.71
C PHE A 373 13.01 11.56 -10.07
N ASN A 374 13.15 12.43 -9.07
CA ASN A 374 14.36 12.58 -8.28
C ASN A 374 14.19 11.79 -6.96
N LEU A 375 14.52 10.51 -6.99
CA LEU A 375 14.41 9.61 -5.85
C LEU A 375 15.83 9.26 -5.34
N PRO A 376 16.39 10.03 -4.41
CA PRO A 376 17.72 9.78 -3.87
C PRO A 376 17.75 8.45 -3.12
N LYS A 377 18.91 7.79 -3.14
CA LYS A 377 19.13 6.60 -2.32
C LYS A 377 19.00 6.95 -0.85
N ILE A 378 18.20 6.18 -0.13
CA ILE A 378 18.05 6.33 1.32
C ILE A 378 19.37 5.96 2.00
N THR A 379 19.90 6.88 2.76
CA THR A 379 21.09 6.64 3.60
C THR A 379 20.64 6.39 5.04
N ARG A 380 21.18 5.33 5.64
CA ARG A 380 20.92 5.06 7.06
C ARG A 380 21.54 6.19 7.90
N LYS A 381 20.73 6.78 8.79
CA LYS A 381 21.22 7.74 9.80
C LYS A 381 22.16 7.00 10.78
N THR A 382 23.04 7.75 11.42
CA THR A 382 23.86 7.25 12.55
C THR A 382 22.94 6.71 13.65
N SER A 383 23.37 5.59 14.27
CA SER A 383 22.59 5.00 15.35
C SER A 383 22.51 5.94 16.55
N ALA A 384 21.29 6.19 17.02
CA ALA A 384 21.05 6.90 18.27
C ALA A 384 21.56 6.08 19.48
N LYS A 385 21.90 6.74 20.56
CA LYS A 385 22.17 6.06 21.84
C LYS A 385 20.89 5.37 22.31
N LYS A 386 20.97 4.06 22.58
CA LYS A 386 19.81 3.23 22.93
C LYS A 386 19.95 2.72 24.35
N ASP A 387 19.15 3.25 25.26
CA ASP A 387 19.13 2.90 26.66
C ASP A 387 17.89 2.05 27.01
N LEU A 388 18.10 0.95 27.78
CA LEU A 388 16.99 0.10 28.24
C LEU A 388 16.35 0.70 29.49
N MET A 389 15.08 1.10 29.39
CA MET A 389 14.32 1.83 30.43
C MET A 389 13.42 0.91 31.25
N GLY A 390 13.32 -0.36 30.89
CA GLY A 390 12.44 -1.33 31.50
C GLY A 390 12.04 -2.44 30.54
N VAL A 391 11.14 -3.30 31.00
CA VAL A 391 10.59 -4.40 30.19
C VAL A 391 9.11 -4.60 30.51
N ASP A 392 8.31 -4.84 29.49
CA ASP A 392 6.96 -5.36 29.60
C ASP A 392 7.02 -6.89 29.51
N LEU A 393 6.61 -7.60 30.54
CA LEU A 393 6.41 -9.05 30.55
C LEU A 393 4.93 -9.35 30.28
N PHE A 394 4.66 -10.11 29.25
CA PHE A 394 3.30 -10.55 28.92
C PHE A 394 3.07 -11.94 29.50
N VAL A 395 1.96 -12.10 30.21
CA VAL A 395 1.62 -13.36 30.89
C VAL A 395 0.20 -13.80 30.52
N HIS A 396 0.01 -15.12 30.41
CA HIS A 396 -1.29 -15.76 30.34
C HIS A 396 -1.76 -16.06 31.77
N TRP A 397 -2.91 -15.50 32.13
CA TRP A 397 -3.54 -15.75 33.43
C TRP A 397 -5.06 -15.61 33.33
N SER A 398 -5.77 -16.70 33.65
CA SER A 398 -7.22 -16.80 33.53
C SER A 398 -8.01 -16.12 34.68
N GLY A 399 -7.32 -15.62 35.71
CA GLY A 399 -7.98 -14.85 36.78
C GLY A 399 -8.40 -13.48 36.32
N THR A 400 -9.34 -12.85 37.03
CA THR A 400 -9.93 -11.57 36.66
C THR A 400 -9.57 -10.40 37.59
N ASN A 401 -8.93 -10.68 38.73
CA ASN A 401 -8.59 -9.68 39.73
C ASN A 401 -7.14 -9.19 39.56
N PRO A 402 -6.91 -7.94 39.13
CA PRO A 402 -5.55 -7.40 38.92
C PRO A 402 -4.68 -7.36 40.18
N ASP A 403 -5.27 -7.22 41.38
CA ASP A 403 -4.52 -7.18 42.63
C ASP A 403 -3.94 -8.57 42.97
N GLU A 404 -4.71 -9.64 42.72
CA GLU A 404 -4.22 -11.02 42.90
C GLU A 404 -3.08 -11.33 41.90
N LEU A 405 -3.20 -10.87 40.66
CA LEU A 405 -2.12 -11.00 39.70
C LEU A 405 -0.89 -10.21 40.16
N ALA A 406 -1.07 -8.99 40.62
CA ALA A 406 0.05 -8.16 41.09
C ALA A 406 0.85 -8.83 42.20
N GLU A 407 0.18 -9.48 43.18
CA GLU A 407 0.87 -10.19 44.25
C GLU A 407 1.70 -11.40 43.73
N LYS A 408 1.21 -12.11 42.71
CA LYS A 408 1.99 -13.17 42.03
C LYS A 408 3.18 -12.59 41.25
N ILE A 409 2.96 -11.50 40.50
CA ILE A 409 3.99 -10.91 39.64
C ILE A 409 5.06 -10.18 40.43
N LYS A 410 4.75 -9.61 41.61
CA LYS A 410 5.75 -9.05 42.53
C LYS A 410 6.80 -10.08 42.99
N GLN A 411 6.43 -11.38 43.07
CA GLN A 411 7.37 -12.45 43.40
C GLN A 411 8.46 -12.65 42.34
N LEU A 412 8.27 -12.12 41.14
CA LEU A 412 9.25 -12.16 40.06
C LEU A 412 10.31 -11.05 40.17
N GLU A 413 10.06 -10.03 40.99
CA GLU A 413 10.94 -8.88 41.14
C GLU A 413 12.38 -9.29 41.47
N THR A 414 13.31 -8.50 40.98
CA THR A 414 14.74 -8.67 41.23
C THR A 414 15.29 -7.48 42.02
N SER A 415 16.56 -7.50 42.37
CA SER A 415 17.21 -6.33 42.99
C SER A 415 17.23 -5.11 42.07
N GLY A 416 17.22 -5.31 40.75
CA GLY A 416 17.30 -4.26 39.73
C GLY A 416 15.98 -3.93 39.03
N ALA A 417 14.93 -4.75 39.17
CA ALA A 417 13.67 -4.58 38.44
C ALA A 417 12.43 -4.75 39.33
N LYS A 418 11.55 -3.77 39.35
CA LYS A 418 10.30 -3.74 40.11
C LYS A 418 9.08 -3.59 39.23
N LEU A 419 7.97 -4.26 39.61
CA LEU A 419 6.68 -4.10 38.98
C LEU A 419 6.16 -2.67 39.18
N SER A 420 5.91 -1.96 38.09
CA SER A 420 5.43 -0.57 38.13
C SER A 420 3.96 -0.45 37.78
N MET A 421 3.45 -1.30 36.91
CA MET A 421 2.02 -1.34 36.54
C MET A 421 1.65 -2.64 35.84
N ILE A 422 0.36 -2.98 35.84
CA ILE A 422 -0.25 -3.98 34.97
C ILE A 422 -1.28 -3.31 34.10
N THR A 423 -1.30 -3.69 32.83
CA THR A 423 -2.33 -3.27 31.88
C THR A 423 -3.00 -4.49 31.25
N ASN A 424 -4.27 -4.34 30.92
CA ASN A 424 -5.03 -5.30 30.14
C ASN A 424 -5.70 -4.56 28.97
N ARG A 425 -5.56 -5.08 27.75
CA ARG A 425 -6.04 -4.42 26.52
C ARG A 425 -5.62 -2.93 26.39
N GLY A 426 -4.41 -2.61 26.87
CA GLY A 426 -3.85 -1.25 26.81
C GLY A 426 -4.27 -0.31 27.94
N ILE A 427 -5.20 -0.70 28.82
CA ILE A 427 -5.70 0.10 29.96
C ILE A 427 -4.96 -0.31 31.22
N LYS A 428 -4.53 0.67 32.04
CA LYS A 428 -3.94 0.41 33.36
C LYS A 428 -5.02 -0.14 34.28
N VAL A 429 -4.77 -1.33 34.86
CA VAL A 429 -5.67 -2.01 35.79
C VAL A 429 -5.05 -2.20 37.16
N TRP A 430 -3.74 -1.97 37.30
CA TRP A 430 -3.02 -1.95 38.57
C TRP A 430 -1.77 -1.04 38.47
N PRO A 431 -1.41 -0.29 39.55
CA PRO A 431 -2.25 0.03 40.70
C PRO A 431 -3.38 1.00 40.33
N GLU A 432 -4.42 1.01 41.16
CA GLU A 432 -5.53 1.97 41.01
C GLU A 432 -6.30 1.84 39.68
N GLY A 433 -6.65 0.62 39.30
CA GLY A 433 -7.52 0.34 38.16
C GLY A 433 -9.01 0.51 38.50
N PHE A 434 -9.84 0.66 37.46
CA PHE A 434 -11.30 0.70 37.60
C PHE A 434 -11.90 -0.70 37.54
N LYS A 435 -12.85 -1.00 38.42
CA LYS A 435 -13.50 -2.31 38.51
C LYS A 435 -14.34 -2.65 37.28
N GLU A 436 -14.79 -1.63 36.55
CA GLU A 436 -15.56 -1.76 35.31
C GLU A 436 -14.70 -2.17 34.10
N THR A 437 -13.37 -2.18 34.25
CA THR A 437 -12.49 -2.54 33.16
C THR A 437 -12.59 -4.04 32.86
N PHE A 438 -13.13 -4.39 31.69
CA PHE A 438 -13.13 -5.77 31.21
C PHE A 438 -11.70 -6.23 30.92
N CYS A 439 -11.31 -7.35 31.53
CA CYS A 439 -10.00 -7.96 31.37
C CYS A 439 -10.11 -9.30 30.64
N THR A 440 -9.16 -9.55 29.74
CA THR A 440 -8.92 -10.83 29.08
C THR A 440 -7.82 -11.60 29.81
N ASP A 441 -7.57 -12.83 29.43
CA ASP A 441 -6.50 -13.69 29.95
C ASP A 441 -5.07 -13.25 29.57
N HIS A 442 -4.91 -12.17 28.79
CA HIS A 442 -3.63 -11.64 28.31
C HIS A 442 -3.25 -10.36 29.07
N TRP A 443 -2.23 -10.43 29.90
CA TRP A 443 -1.82 -9.35 30.80
C TRP A 443 -0.42 -8.83 30.43
N ARG A 444 -0.24 -7.49 30.49
CA ARG A 444 1.04 -6.83 30.31
C ARG A 444 1.53 -6.24 31.64
N CYS A 445 2.60 -6.81 32.18
CA CYS A 445 3.22 -6.44 33.44
C CYS A 445 4.50 -5.66 33.18
N ARG A 446 4.52 -4.38 33.52
CA ARG A 446 5.67 -3.50 33.29
C ARG A 446 6.61 -3.46 34.47
N PHE A 447 7.87 -3.81 34.22
CA PHE A 447 8.97 -3.69 35.17
C PHE A 447 9.86 -2.51 34.82
N LYS A 448 10.23 -1.73 35.84
CA LYS A 448 11.14 -0.59 35.74
C LYS A 448 12.35 -0.76 36.65
N PRO A 449 13.50 -0.10 36.39
CA PRO A 449 14.65 -0.15 37.25
C PRO A 449 14.35 0.49 38.62
N VAL A 450 14.99 -0.05 39.67
CA VAL A 450 14.74 0.36 41.08
C VAL A 450 15.48 1.67 41.44
N SER A 451 16.74 1.79 41.04
CA SER A 451 17.64 2.85 41.50
C SER A 451 18.41 3.55 40.40
N GLN A 452 18.27 3.10 39.17
CA GLN A 452 18.93 3.64 37.99
C GLN A 452 17.89 3.94 36.91
N GLU A 453 18.13 4.95 36.10
CA GLU A 453 17.24 5.21 34.96
C GLU A 453 17.35 4.11 33.87
N ILE A 454 18.48 3.38 33.85
CA ILE A 454 18.78 2.35 32.85
C ILE A 454 18.76 0.98 33.51
N MET A 455 18.04 0.04 32.91
CA MET A 455 17.97 -1.36 33.36
C MET A 455 19.11 -2.18 32.76
N ASP A 456 19.76 -3.05 33.55
CA ASP A 456 20.66 -4.05 33.01
C ASP A 456 19.87 -5.14 32.27
N LYS A 457 20.40 -5.62 31.14
CA LYS A 457 19.74 -6.67 30.34
C LYS A 457 19.63 -7.99 31.06
N SER A 458 20.53 -8.28 32.01
CA SER A 458 20.47 -9.49 32.83
C SER A 458 19.22 -9.54 33.69
N GLU A 459 18.64 -8.39 34.08
CA GLU A 459 17.39 -8.33 34.84
C GLU A 459 16.22 -8.96 34.09
N ILE A 460 16.20 -8.86 32.75
CA ILE A 460 15.16 -9.51 31.92
C ILE A 460 15.28 -11.04 32.03
N VAL A 461 16.52 -11.56 31.99
CA VAL A 461 16.77 -13.01 32.12
C VAL A 461 16.40 -13.49 33.52
N ASN A 462 16.73 -12.70 34.54
CA ASN A 462 16.39 -13.00 35.92
C ASN A 462 14.88 -13.03 36.15
N LEU A 463 14.13 -12.05 35.60
CA LEU A 463 12.66 -12.01 35.65
C LEU A 463 12.05 -13.24 34.97
N LEU A 464 12.55 -13.66 33.81
CA LEU A 464 12.07 -14.85 33.11
C LEU A 464 12.42 -16.14 33.90
N GLY A 465 13.60 -16.19 34.49
CA GLY A 465 14.00 -17.30 35.37
C GLY A 465 13.11 -17.40 36.61
N ASN A 466 12.79 -16.27 37.24
CA ASN A 466 11.87 -16.22 38.38
C ASN A 466 10.45 -16.65 37.94
N ALA A 467 9.97 -16.18 36.78
CA ALA A 467 8.67 -16.58 36.24
C ALA A 467 8.57 -18.09 36.03
N LEU A 468 9.59 -18.70 35.45
CA LEU A 468 9.65 -20.15 35.25
C LEU A 468 9.63 -20.90 36.61
N ASN A 469 10.41 -20.44 37.60
CA ASN A 469 10.48 -21.05 38.93
C ASN A 469 9.18 -20.91 39.71
N GLN A 470 8.40 -19.86 39.49
CA GLN A 470 7.11 -19.58 40.13
C GLN A 470 5.91 -20.15 39.35
N GLY A 471 6.17 -20.83 38.21
CA GLY A 471 5.11 -21.39 37.36
C GLY A 471 4.20 -20.34 36.72
N VAL A 472 4.75 -19.13 36.44
CA VAL A 472 4.02 -18.09 35.73
C VAL A 472 4.16 -18.34 34.22
N ASP A 473 3.03 -18.49 33.54
CA ASP A 473 2.98 -18.70 32.09
C ASP A 473 3.31 -17.40 31.36
N THR A 474 4.53 -17.31 30.84
CA THR A 474 5.05 -16.11 30.14
C THR A 474 4.91 -16.27 28.65
N ILE A 475 4.25 -15.31 28.01
CA ILE A 475 4.01 -15.28 26.56
C ILE A 475 5.22 -14.73 25.82
N LYS A 476 5.64 -13.50 26.20
CA LYS A 476 6.73 -12.76 25.57
C LYS A 476 7.21 -11.60 26.42
N THR A 477 8.30 -10.96 25.99
CA THR A 477 8.78 -9.68 26.53
C THR A 477 8.84 -8.61 25.44
N GLU A 478 8.59 -7.34 25.82
CA GLU A 478 8.86 -6.16 25.00
C GLU A 478 9.80 -5.23 25.78
N ASN A 479 10.98 -5.00 25.23
CA ASN A 479 11.97 -4.14 25.83
C ASN A 479 11.61 -2.68 25.64
N LEU A 480 11.62 -1.90 26.72
CA LEU A 480 11.29 -0.48 26.71
C LEU A 480 12.55 0.35 26.54
N TYR A 481 12.70 1.00 25.40
CA TYR A 481 13.89 1.78 25.09
C TYR A 481 13.64 3.28 25.08
N ALA A 482 14.70 4.03 25.46
CA ALA A 482 14.85 5.43 25.10
C ALA A 482 15.92 5.54 24.00
N PHE A 483 15.70 6.46 23.06
CA PHE A 483 16.70 6.81 22.05
C PHE A 483 17.13 8.26 22.25
N ASP A 484 18.42 8.50 22.49
CA ASP A 484 18.98 9.82 22.85
C ASP A 484 18.20 10.49 24.01
N GLY A 485 17.86 9.69 25.04
CA GLY A 485 17.13 10.11 26.23
C GLY A 485 15.60 10.29 26.03
N LYS A 486 15.07 10.13 24.81
CA LYS A 486 13.63 10.21 24.55
C LYS A 486 12.98 8.82 24.63
N SER A 487 11.95 8.69 25.48
CA SER A 487 11.16 7.46 25.61
C SER A 487 10.52 7.07 24.26
N ALA A 488 10.67 5.82 23.85
CA ALA A 488 10.19 5.27 22.56
C ALA A 488 9.18 4.12 22.75
N PHE A 489 8.38 4.19 23.79
CA PHE A 489 7.31 3.21 24.08
C PHE A 489 6.08 3.93 24.63
N SER A 490 4.91 3.27 24.50
CA SER A 490 3.66 3.82 25.03
C SER A 490 3.72 3.91 26.56
N LEU A 491 3.50 5.11 27.08
CA LEU A 491 3.34 5.32 28.50
C LEU A 491 1.98 4.77 28.98
N GLY A 492 1.89 4.39 30.24
CA GLY A 492 0.60 4.07 30.87
C GLY A 492 -0.20 5.36 31.11
N GLN A 493 -1.52 5.22 31.27
CA GLN A 493 -2.35 6.35 31.64
C GLN A 493 -1.90 6.90 33.01
N GLY A 494 -1.53 8.18 33.07
CA GLY A 494 -1.03 8.82 34.27
C GLY A 494 0.49 8.72 34.49
N GLN A 495 1.27 8.29 33.50
CA GLN A 495 2.75 8.28 33.53
C GLN A 495 3.34 9.45 32.73
#